data_976f8f4f76e13f42e90ac85281c405b1
#
_entry.id   976f8f4f76e13f42e90ac85281c405b1
#
_cell.length_a   1.000
_cell.length_b   1.000
_cell.length_c   1.000
_cell.angle_alpha   90.00
_cell.angle_beta   90.00
_cell.angle_gamma   90.00
#
_symmetry.space_group_name_H-M   'P 1'
#
loop_
_entity.id
_entity.type
_entity.pdbx_description
1 polymer ?
#
loop_
_entity_poly.entity_id
_entity_poly.type
_entity_poly.pdbx_seq_one_letter_code
_entity_poly.pdbx_strand_id
1 'polypeptide(L)'
;MNIKIQGGGSGTYANTGSCTGVTTYLQHEDLERMKNGREVQPFFNNSRDYISAQEVTFKIDNNKAKLSRNDAKFYVITVSPSSRELEKMGKTEKEQAEAMRRYVRDDVMQHYAEGFGKGLNKEDIEYYGKIHFERKGADRYDMHAHIIVSRKDRSNTRKLSPKTNHTGKKNCGNVKGGFDRTDFFRKCETSFDKCTGYDRAPEQTFDYLNTMKNGSPKEIFQKKEWAERVNHERLEKMKAEWSRDLQEPHQEQGREEIQQQGNSISQVPEINQAPQRRSNRRKNSTSPGKEAGGLEWYVNYR
;
A
#
# COMPACT_ATOMS: atom_id res chain seq x y z
N MET A 1 1.71 -0.06 -6.68
CA MET A 1 1.51 -0.89 -5.46
C MET A 1 1.94 -2.33 -5.74
N ASN A 2 2.57 -3.01 -4.77
CA ASN A 2 2.98 -4.41 -4.92
C ASN A 2 2.21 -5.27 -3.91
N ILE A 3 1.53 -6.32 -4.40
CA ILE A 3 0.84 -7.29 -3.55
C ILE A 3 1.38 -8.68 -3.83
N LYS A 4 1.70 -9.42 -2.77
CA LYS A 4 2.22 -10.80 -2.84
C LYS A 4 1.42 -11.72 -1.93
N ILE A 5 1.23 -12.96 -2.37
CA ILE A 5 0.69 -14.04 -1.52
C ILE A 5 1.81 -15.07 -1.30
N GLN A 6 2.25 -15.18 -0.06
CA GLN A 6 3.38 -16.01 0.36
C GLN A 6 2.90 -17.18 1.24
N GLY A 7 3.71 -18.21 1.33
CA GLY A 7 3.49 -19.41 2.14
C GLY A 7 3.90 -20.69 1.40
N GLY A 8 4.38 -21.65 2.14
CA GLY A 8 4.91 -22.91 1.65
C GLY A 8 6.43 -22.97 1.71
N GLY A 9 7.00 -24.15 1.53
CA GLY A 9 8.44 -24.41 1.64
C GLY A 9 8.98 -24.26 3.06
N SER A 10 10.26 -23.91 3.15
CA SER A 10 10.97 -23.60 4.40
C SER A 10 11.17 -22.10 4.57
N GLY A 11 11.58 -21.64 5.76
CA GLY A 11 11.86 -20.24 6.06
C GLY A 11 10.72 -19.53 6.76
N THR A 12 10.78 -18.18 6.83
CA THR A 12 9.89 -17.32 7.62
C THR A 12 8.39 -17.56 7.36
N TYR A 13 8.04 -17.91 6.12
CA TYR A 13 6.64 -18.14 5.72
C TYR A 13 6.29 -19.64 5.55
N ALA A 14 7.04 -20.53 6.18
CA ALA A 14 6.66 -21.94 6.30
C ALA A 14 5.29 -22.04 6.97
N ASN A 15 4.32 -22.71 6.35
CA ASN A 15 2.92 -22.59 6.72
C ASN A 15 2.20 -23.92 7.01
N THR A 16 2.94 -25.01 7.15
CA THR A 16 2.38 -26.32 7.52
C THR A 16 2.37 -26.56 9.04
N GLY A 17 3.19 -25.82 9.79
CA GLY A 17 3.26 -25.83 11.25
C GLY A 17 2.46 -24.70 11.90
N SER A 18 2.85 -24.33 13.14
CA SER A 18 2.34 -23.17 13.86
C SER A 18 2.74 -21.87 13.16
N CYS A 19 1.90 -20.84 13.27
CA CYS A 19 2.23 -19.52 12.77
C CYS A 19 3.12 -18.69 13.73
N THR A 20 3.57 -19.26 14.86
CA THR A 20 4.44 -18.58 15.84
C THR A 20 5.67 -17.94 15.19
N GLY A 21 6.34 -18.65 14.27
CA GLY A 21 7.51 -18.12 13.58
C GLY A 21 7.21 -16.84 12.80
N VAL A 22 6.05 -16.77 12.15
CA VAL A 22 5.61 -15.58 11.41
C VAL A 22 5.22 -14.45 12.37
N THR A 23 4.45 -14.73 13.41
CA THR A 23 4.05 -13.70 14.38
C THR A 23 5.26 -13.11 15.10
N THR A 24 6.22 -13.92 15.50
CA THR A 24 7.49 -13.45 16.10
C THR A 24 8.28 -12.60 15.12
N TYR A 25 8.40 -13.05 13.86
CA TYR A 25 9.07 -12.27 12.81
C TYR A 25 8.40 -10.91 12.61
N LEU A 26 7.08 -10.86 12.59
CA LEU A 26 6.34 -9.60 12.38
C LEU A 26 6.38 -8.63 13.58
N GLN A 27 6.92 -9.05 14.73
CA GLN A 27 7.17 -8.19 15.87
C GLN A 27 8.60 -7.65 15.94
N HIS A 28 9.48 -8.00 14.99
CA HIS A 28 10.90 -7.65 15.06
C HIS A 28 11.14 -6.12 15.09
N GLU A 29 10.30 -5.35 14.38
CA GLU A 29 10.38 -3.88 14.33
C GLU A 29 9.91 -3.22 15.62
N ASP A 30 9.02 -3.87 16.38
CA ASP A 30 8.36 -3.29 17.56
C ASP A 30 9.38 -2.86 18.62
N LEU A 31 10.37 -3.71 18.91
CA LEU A 31 11.39 -3.43 19.92
C LEU A 31 12.28 -2.25 19.53
N GLU A 32 12.62 -2.13 18.25
CA GLU A 32 13.44 -1.03 17.73
C GLU A 32 12.66 0.28 17.76
N ARG A 33 11.41 0.27 17.34
CA ARG A 33 10.52 1.43 17.39
C ARG A 33 10.29 1.91 18.83
N MET A 34 10.04 0.98 19.78
CA MET A 34 9.90 1.32 21.21
C MET A 34 11.17 1.98 21.78
N LYS A 35 12.36 1.45 21.48
CA LYS A 35 13.64 2.04 21.89
C LYS A 35 13.83 3.47 21.37
N ASN A 36 13.31 3.75 20.19
CA ASN A 36 13.39 5.06 19.54
C ASN A 36 12.21 5.97 19.88
N GLY A 37 11.34 5.60 20.83
CA GLY A 37 10.16 6.38 21.22
C GLY A 37 9.10 6.52 20.13
N ARG A 38 9.11 5.64 19.13
CA ARG A 38 8.13 5.63 18.03
C ARG A 38 6.94 4.73 18.37
N GLU A 39 5.78 5.08 17.83
CA GLU A 39 4.56 4.29 17.99
C GLU A 39 4.69 2.93 17.32
N VAL A 40 4.26 1.88 18.04
CA VAL A 40 4.16 0.50 17.54
C VAL A 40 2.75 0.25 17.07
N GLN A 41 2.61 -0.40 15.91
CA GLN A 41 1.31 -0.82 15.38
C GLN A 41 1.03 -2.26 15.82
N PRO A 42 0.07 -2.52 16.73
CA PRO A 42 -0.34 -3.87 17.10
C PRO A 42 -0.92 -4.65 15.92
N PHE A 43 -1.13 -5.95 16.07
CA PHE A 43 -1.94 -6.68 15.10
C PHE A 43 -3.39 -6.16 15.12
N PHE A 44 -4.00 -6.17 13.95
CA PHE A 44 -5.40 -5.79 13.74
C PHE A 44 -6.15 -6.85 12.93
N ASN A 45 -7.46 -6.86 13.00
CA ASN A 45 -8.31 -7.69 12.16
C ASN A 45 -9.52 -6.89 11.65
N ASN A 46 -10.57 -7.58 11.25
CA ASN A 46 -11.76 -6.94 10.70
C ASN A 46 -12.44 -5.93 11.67
N SER A 47 -12.35 -6.15 12.99
CA SER A 47 -13.11 -5.41 14.00
C SER A 47 -12.28 -4.78 15.11
N ARG A 48 -11.00 -5.15 15.26
CA ARG A 48 -10.14 -4.69 16.36
C ARG A 48 -8.79 -4.22 15.84
N ASP A 49 -8.24 -3.18 16.48
CA ASP A 49 -6.94 -2.58 16.17
C ASP A 49 -5.81 -3.05 17.10
N TYR A 50 -6.17 -3.69 18.23
CA TYR A 50 -5.21 -4.10 19.25
C TYR A 50 -5.36 -5.59 19.53
N ILE A 51 -4.49 -6.40 18.94
CA ILE A 51 -4.49 -7.86 19.10
C ILE A 51 -3.06 -8.30 19.40
N SER A 52 -2.89 -9.17 20.40
CA SER A 52 -1.59 -9.71 20.75
C SER A 52 -1.13 -10.80 19.79
N ALA A 53 0.19 -10.97 19.62
CA ALA A 53 0.73 -12.04 18.80
C ALA A 53 0.34 -13.45 19.31
N GLN A 54 0.17 -13.59 20.62
CA GLN A 54 -0.30 -14.84 21.24
C GLN A 54 -1.73 -15.16 20.80
N GLU A 55 -2.62 -14.15 20.78
CA GLU A 55 -3.99 -14.36 20.30
C GLU A 55 -4.02 -14.70 18.81
N VAL A 56 -3.21 -14.00 17.98
CA VAL A 56 -3.08 -14.33 16.55
C VAL A 56 -2.66 -15.77 16.36
N THR A 57 -1.59 -16.20 17.05
CA THR A 57 -1.08 -17.56 16.97
C THR A 57 -2.16 -18.57 17.39
N PHE A 58 -2.79 -18.35 18.52
CA PHE A 58 -3.84 -19.24 19.03
C PHE A 58 -5.01 -19.39 18.03
N LYS A 59 -5.50 -18.27 17.48
CA LYS A 59 -6.63 -18.27 16.54
C LYS A 59 -6.29 -18.97 15.23
N ILE A 60 -5.16 -18.66 14.63
CA ILE A 60 -4.73 -19.26 13.35
C ILE A 60 -4.44 -20.76 13.51
N ASP A 61 -3.71 -21.16 14.56
CA ASP A 61 -3.31 -22.54 14.75
C ASP A 61 -4.50 -23.46 15.10
N ASN A 62 -5.55 -22.92 15.70
CA ASN A 62 -6.77 -23.68 16.01
C ASN A 62 -7.82 -23.65 14.90
N ASN A 63 -7.70 -22.76 13.90
CA ASN A 63 -8.59 -22.71 12.75
C ASN A 63 -8.18 -23.69 11.65
N LYS A 64 -8.16 -24.99 11.95
CA LYS A 64 -7.56 -26.06 11.11
C LYS A 64 -8.42 -27.29 10.89
N ALA A 65 -9.73 -27.20 11.09
CA ALA A 65 -10.62 -28.38 10.95
C ALA A 65 -10.43 -29.09 9.59
N LYS A 66 -10.25 -30.41 9.63
CA LYS A 66 -10.04 -31.26 8.44
C LYS A 66 -8.80 -30.88 7.59
N LEU A 67 -7.81 -30.18 8.16
CA LEU A 67 -6.50 -30.01 7.55
C LEU A 67 -5.57 -31.12 8.05
N SER A 68 -4.84 -31.74 7.13
CA SER A 68 -3.80 -32.73 7.46
C SER A 68 -2.54 -32.06 8.02
N ARG A 69 -1.62 -32.84 8.55
CA ARG A 69 -0.32 -32.33 9.06
C ARG A 69 0.47 -31.57 7.99
N ASN A 70 0.42 -32.05 6.75
CA ASN A 70 1.16 -31.47 5.63
C ASN A 70 0.42 -30.37 4.88
N ASP A 71 -0.84 -30.10 5.25
CA ASP A 71 -1.60 -29.02 4.68
C ASP A 71 -1.10 -27.68 5.20
N ALA A 72 -1.06 -26.66 4.32
CA ALA A 72 -0.88 -25.29 4.74
C ALA A 72 -1.98 -24.89 5.75
N LYS A 73 -1.62 -24.18 6.81
CA LYS A 73 -2.56 -23.67 7.84
C LYS A 73 -2.96 -22.22 7.57
N PHE A 74 -2.03 -21.46 6.99
CA PHE A 74 -2.20 -20.03 6.71
C PHE A 74 -1.41 -19.63 5.46
N TYR A 75 -1.66 -18.42 5.00
CA TYR A 75 -0.85 -17.71 4.02
C TYR A 75 -0.56 -16.30 4.51
N VAL A 76 0.42 -15.63 3.92
CA VAL A 76 0.73 -14.23 4.23
C VAL A 76 0.54 -13.40 2.96
N ILE A 77 -0.32 -12.39 3.04
CA ILE A 77 -0.46 -11.39 1.99
C ILE A 77 0.38 -10.20 2.42
N THR A 78 1.26 -9.72 1.54
CA THR A 78 2.02 -8.49 1.76
C THR A 78 1.49 -7.43 0.81
N VAL A 79 1.12 -6.28 1.37
CA VAL A 79 0.66 -5.09 0.63
C VAL A 79 1.70 -4.00 0.82
N SER A 80 2.32 -3.57 -0.27
CA SER A 80 3.43 -2.61 -0.25
C SER A 80 3.16 -1.49 -1.26
N PRO A 81 2.59 -0.37 -0.83
CA PRO A 81 2.49 0.82 -1.65
C PRO A 81 3.88 1.42 -1.94
N SER A 82 4.03 2.12 -3.02
CA SER A 82 5.19 2.98 -3.29
C SER A 82 5.14 4.26 -2.45
N SER A 83 6.26 4.99 -2.36
CA SER A 83 6.30 6.26 -1.61
C SER A 83 5.24 7.25 -2.10
N ARG A 84 5.03 7.37 -3.43
CA ARG A 84 4.00 8.25 -4.01
C ARG A 84 2.58 7.81 -3.67
N GLU A 85 2.33 6.52 -3.58
CA GLU A 85 1.04 5.97 -3.15
C GLU A 85 0.82 6.21 -1.65
N LEU A 86 1.87 6.12 -0.81
CA LEU A 86 1.81 6.44 0.62
C LEU A 86 1.48 7.91 0.88
N GLU A 87 2.00 8.83 0.09
CA GLU A 87 1.66 10.27 0.17
C GLU A 87 0.16 10.53 -0.02
N LYS A 88 -0.53 9.71 -0.82
CA LYS A 88 -1.99 9.79 -0.99
C LYS A 88 -2.77 9.17 0.17
N MET A 89 -2.15 8.31 0.96
CA MET A 89 -2.79 7.72 2.14
C MET A 89 -2.79 8.66 3.35
N GLY A 90 -1.89 9.64 3.40
CA GLY A 90 -1.80 10.61 4.48
C GLY A 90 -0.45 11.31 4.54
N LYS A 91 -0.36 12.36 5.34
CA LYS A 91 0.85 13.17 5.53
C LYS A 91 1.74 12.67 6.67
N THR A 92 1.18 11.90 7.58
CA THR A 92 1.85 11.38 8.76
C THR A 92 1.83 9.85 8.80
N GLU A 93 2.80 9.23 9.50
CA GLU A 93 2.83 7.78 9.73
C GLU A 93 1.49 7.26 10.30
N LYS A 94 0.88 8.00 11.21
CA LYS A 94 -0.40 7.64 11.82
C LYS A 94 -1.54 7.63 10.82
N GLU A 95 -1.69 8.70 10.03
CA GLU A 95 -2.71 8.78 8.98
C GLU A 95 -2.55 7.67 7.94
N GLN A 96 -1.31 7.42 7.52
CA GLN A 96 -1.00 6.36 6.56
C GLN A 96 -1.31 4.97 7.12
N ALA A 97 -0.99 4.73 8.40
CA ALA A 97 -1.30 3.46 9.05
C ALA A 97 -2.81 3.25 9.21
N GLU A 98 -3.57 4.29 9.53
CA GLU A 98 -5.03 4.24 9.61
C GLU A 98 -5.66 4.00 8.24
N ALA A 99 -5.17 4.69 7.21
CA ALA A 99 -5.62 4.48 5.83
C ALA A 99 -5.30 3.06 5.33
N MET A 100 -4.10 2.53 5.67
CA MET A 100 -3.72 1.16 5.35
C MET A 100 -4.65 0.14 6.04
N ARG A 101 -4.99 0.33 7.32
CA ARG A 101 -5.93 -0.56 8.01
C ARG A 101 -7.31 -0.56 7.34
N ARG A 102 -7.84 0.62 7.00
CA ARG A 102 -9.12 0.73 6.26
C ARG A 102 -9.04 0.04 4.92
N TYR A 103 -8.03 0.34 4.12
CA TYR A 103 -7.84 -0.28 2.82
C TYR A 103 -7.73 -1.82 2.89
N VAL A 104 -6.98 -2.34 3.86
CA VAL A 104 -6.90 -3.80 4.09
C VAL A 104 -8.27 -4.38 4.43
N ARG A 105 -9.01 -3.74 5.33
CA ARG A 105 -10.33 -4.22 5.78
C ARG A 105 -11.39 -4.17 4.69
N ASP A 106 -11.46 -3.05 4.01
CA ASP A 106 -12.61 -2.76 3.15
C ASP A 106 -12.41 -3.26 1.73
N ASP A 107 -11.19 -3.22 1.22
CA ASP A 107 -10.87 -3.58 -0.16
C ASP A 107 -10.12 -4.90 -0.27
N VAL A 108 -8.92 -5.00 0.32
CA VAL A 108 -8.05 -6.18 0.14
C VAL A 108 -8.74 -7.46 0.59
N MET A 109 -9.34 -7.45 1.78
CA MET A 109 -9.99 -8.65 2.33
C MET A 109 -11.31 -8.96 1.66
N GLN A 110 -12.03 -7.97 1.17
CA GLN A 110 -13.22 -8.18 0.35
C GLN A 110 -12.87 -8.85 -0.98
N HIS A 111 -11.89 -8.31 -1.71
CA HIS A 111 -11.43 -8.92 -2.96
C HIS A 111 -10.81 -10.30 -2.76
N TYR A 112 -10.14 -10.51 -1.63
CA TYR A 112 -9.64 -11.84 -1.26
C TYR A 112 -10.78 -12.85 -1.06
N ALA A 113 -11.84 -12.47 -0.36
CA ALA A 113 -13.01 -13.32 -0.14
C ALA A 113 -13.73 -13.66 -1.46
N GLU A 114 -13.99 -12.64 -2.28
CA GLU A 114 -14.65 -12.77 -3.58
C GLU A 114 -13.83 -13.63 -4.56
N GLY A 115 -12.51 -13.54 -4.51
CA GLY A 115 -11.61 -14.27 -5.40
C GLY A 115 -11.75 -15.80 -5.34
N PHE A 116 -12.40 -16.35 -4.33
CA PHE A 116 -12.70 -17.78 -4.24
C PHE A 116 -13.99 -18.21 -4.98
N GLY A 117 -14.84 -17.28 -5.39
CA GLY A 117 -16.09 -17.57 -6.07
C GLY A 117 -17.07 -18.45 -5.26
N LYS A 118 -17.04 -18.33 -3.93
CA LYS A 118 -17.82 -19.16 -2.99
C LYS A 118 -18.90 -18.37 -2.25
N GLY A 119 -19.21 -17.15 -2.68
CA GLY A 119 -20.15 -16.26 -1.99
C GLY A 119 -19.69 -15.87 -0.60
N LEU A 120 -18.37 -15.73 -0.41
CA LEU A 120 -17.76 -15.24 0.83
C LEU A 120 -17.61 -13.72 0.77
N ASN A 121 -17.65 -13.10 1.93
CA ASN A 121 -17.33 -11.70 2.15
C ASN A 121 -16.15 -11.58 3.14
N LYS A 122 -15.69 -10.36 3.39
CA LYS A 122 -14.54 -10.09 4.27
C LYS A 122 -14.76 -10.56 5.72
N GLU A 123 -16.00 -10.61 6.18
CA GLU A 123 -16.38 -11.08 7.52
C GLU A 123 -16.16 -12.58 7.69
N ASP A 124 -16.19 -13.35 6.59
CA ASP A 124 -15.97 -14.80 6.61
C ASP A 124 -14.49 -15.18 6.67
N ILE A 125 -13.59 -14.20 6.50
CA ILE A 125 -12.14 -14.47 6.48
C ILE A 125 -11.54 -14.28 7.88
N GLU A 126 -10.85 -15.31 8.36
CA GLU A 126 -10.03 -15.21 9.59
C GLU A 126 -8.64 -14.69 9.22
N TYR A 127 -8.33 -13.43 9.58
CA TYR A 127 -7.06 -12.79 9.26
C TYR A 127 -6.58 -11.84 10.34
N TYR A 128 -5.28 -11.56 10.32
CA TYR A 128 -4.60 -10.63 11.20
C TYR A 128 -3.55 -9.85 10.41
N GLY A 129 -3.69 -8.52 10.38
CA GLY A 129 -2.77 -7.61 9.73
C GLY A 129 -1.75 -7.04 10.71
N LYS A 130 -0.55 -6.77 10.25
CA LYS A 130 0.52 -6.05 10.95
C LYS A 130 1.10 -5.02 10.00
N ILE A 131 1.23 -3.77 10.46
CA ILE A 131 1.86 -2.70 9.69
C ILE A 131 3.31 -2.55 10.13
N HIS A 132 4.19 -2.46 9.16
CA HIS A 132 5.60 -2.10 9.29
C HIS A 132 5.86 -0.78 8.57
N PHE A 133 6.78 0.02 9.10
CA PHE A 133 7.12 1.33 8.53
C PHE A 133 8.44 1.32 7.78
N GLU A 134 9.30 0.34 8.08
CA GLU A 134 10.64 0.24 7.54
C GLU A 134 10.91 -1.16 6.98
N ARG A 135 11.81 -1.27 6.03
CA ARG A 135 12.37 -2.55 5.61
C ARG A 135 13.80 -2.65 6.08
N LYS A 136 14.18 -3.78 6.59
CA LYS A 136 15.55 -4.06 7.00
C LYS A 136 16.49 -3.82 5.80
N GLY A 137 17.44 -2.88 5.95
CA GLY A 137 18.41 -2.53 4.92
C GLY A 137 17.90 -1.54 3.86
N ALA A 138 16.74 -0.92 4.05
CA ALA A 138 16.29 0.21 3.22
C ALA A 138 16.56 1.52 3.93
N ASP A 139 17.22 2.45 3.25
CA ASP A 139 17.54 3.79 3.79
C ASP A 139 16.35 4.75 3.71
N ARG A 140 15.15 4.25 3.47
CA ARG A 140 13.95 5.06 3.28
C ARG A 140 12.73 4.47 3.96
N TYR A 141 11.79 5.35 4.26
CA TYR A 141 10.45 5.01 4.70
C TYR A 141 9.74 4.14 3.64
N ASP A 142 9.28 2.97 4.03
CA ASP A 142 8.66 1.97 3.15
C ASP A 142 7.55 1.21 3.89
N MET A 143 6.49 1.94 4.28
CA MET A 143 5.36 1.36 5.01
C MET A 143 4.69 0.27 4.19
N HIS A 144 4.44 -0.86 4.83
CA HIS A 144 3.76 -1.99 4.22
C HIS A 144 2.98 -2.81 5.26
N ALA A 145 2.01 -3.58 4.81
CA ALA A 145 1.24 -4.45 5.67
C ALA A 145 1.50 -5.92 5.36
N HIS A 146 1.69 -6.72 6.39
CA HIS A 146 1.64 -8.18 6.33
C HIS A 146 0.32 -8.66 6.91
N ILE A 147 -0.38 -9.52 6.19
CA ILE A 147 -1.70 -10.03 6.58
C ILE A 147 -1.61 -11.55 6.65
N ILE A 148 -1.64 -12.12 7.85
CA ILE A 148 -1.74 -13.55 8.07
C ILE A 148 -3.20 -13.94 7.83
N VAL A 149 -3.47 -14.74 6.80
CA VAL A 149 -4.81 -15.24 6.50
C VAL A 149 -4.88 -16.74 6.77
N SER A 150 -5.88 -17.17 7.52
CA SER A 150 -6.12 -18.60 7.76
C SER A 150 -6.48 -19.32 6.45
N ARG A 151 -6.04 -20.56 6.31
CA ARG A 151 -6.50 -21.42 5.22
C ARG A 151 -7.97 -21.84 5.35
N LYS A 152 -8.55 -21.65 6.51
CA LYS A 152 -9.97 -21.91 6.76
C LYS A 152 -10.71 -20.59 6.94
N ASP A 153 -11.95 -20.57 6.49
CA ASP A 153 -12.85 -19.46 6.81
C ASP A 153 -13.06 -19.32 8.35
N ARG A 154 -13.62 -18.23 8.80
CA ARG A 154 -13.89 -17.98 10.21
C ARG A 154 -14.76 -19.05 10.86
N SER A 155 -15.69 -19.64 10.11
CA SER A 155 -16.52 -20.75 10.59
C SER A 155 -15.76 -22.08 10.71
N ASN A 156 -14.49 -22.13 10.28
CA ASN A 156 -13.63 -23.31 10.25
C ASN A 156 -14.19 -24.48 9.41
N THR A 157 -15.02 -24.17 8.41
CA THR A 157 -15.69 -25.16 7.57
C THR A 157 -15.10 -25.27 6.16
N ARG A 158 -14.83 -24.15 5.50
CA ARG A 158 -14.40 -24.08 4.09
C ARG A 158 -12.88 -23.95 3.99
N LYS A 159 -12.27 -24.67 3.03
CA LYS A 159 -10.84 -24.49 2.69
C LYS A 159 -10.68 -23.34 1.71
N LEU A 160 -9.74 -22.43 2.00
CA LEU A 160 -9.36 -21.27 1.21
C LEU A 160 -7.90 -21.45 0.77
N SER A 161 -7.67 -21.62 -0.53
CA SER A 161 -6.34 -21.93 -1.08
C SER A 161 -5.97 -20.94 -2.18
N PRO A 162 -5.40 -19.77 -1.85
CA PRO A 162 -5.13 -18.70 -2.82
C PRO A 162 -4.02 -19.07 -3.83
N LYS A 163 -3.28 -20.15 -3.58
CA LYS A 163 -2.26 -20.67 -4.49
C LYS A 163 -2.76 -21.77 -5.43
N THR A 164 -4.02 -22.15 -5.36
CA THR A 164 -4.60 -23.15 -6.26
C THR A 164 -4.78 -22.53 -7.64
N ASN A 165 -4.36 -23.24 -8.68
CA ASN A 165 -4.53 -22.79 -10.06
C ASN A 165 -6.00 -22.74 -10.45
N HIS A 166 -6.32 -21.82 -11.39
CA HIS A 166 -7.66 -21.62 -11.89
C HIS A 166 -8.26 -22.82 -12.58
N THR A 167 -9.58 -22.92 -12.45
CA THR A 167 -10.44 -23.70 -13.34
C THR A 167 -10.19 -23.34 -14.78
N GLY A 168 -10.04 -24.34 -15.62
CA GLY A 168 -9.79 -24.19 -17.07
C GLY A 168 -8.41 -24.67 -17.50
N LYS A 169 -7.47 -24.88 -16.59
CA LYS A 169 -6.23 -25.60 -16.93
C LYS A 169 -6.44 -27.10 -16.77
N LYS A 170 -6.00 -27.88 -17.76
CA LYS A 170 -6.11 -29.35 -17.82
C LYS A 170 -5.69 -30.10 -16.54
N ASN A 171 -4.89 -29.47 -15.68
CA ASN A 171 -4.28 -30.03 -14.47
C ASN A 171 -4.86 -29.51 -13.16
N CYS A 172 -6.05 -28.91 -13.13
CA CYS A 172 -6.64 -28.37 -11.91
C CYS A 172 -7.23 -29.43 -10.95
N GLY A 173 -7.27 -30.69 -11.36
CA GLY A 173 -7.90 -31.77 -10.61
C GLY A 173 -9.39 -31.47 -10.34
N ASN A 174 -9.91 -32.01 -9.24
CA ASN A 174 -11.32 -31.81 -8.80
C ASN A 174 -11.61 -30.45 -8.16
N VAL A 175 -10.65 -29.51 -8.16
CA VAL A 175 -10.84 -28.17 -7.58
C VAL A 175 -11.54 -27.28 -8.60
N LYS A 176 -12.86 -27.30 -8.59
CA LYS A 176 -13.68 -26.32 -9.31
C LYS A 176 -13.61 -24.98 -8.56
N GLY A 177 -13.26 -23.89 -9.26
CA GLY A 177 -13.21 -22.55 -8.68
C GLY A 177 -11.91 -22.29 -7.91
N GLY A 178 -10.78 -22.25 -8.60
CA GLY A 178 -9.51 -21.79 -8.04
C GLY A 178 -9.52 -20.27 -7.83
N PHE A 179 -8.56 -19.77 -7.03
CA PHE A 179 -8.38 -18.34 -6.77
C PHE A 179 -7.67 -17.64 -7.92
N ASP A 180 -8.26 -16.58 -8.49
CA ASP A 180 -7.64 -15.73 -9.52
C ASP A 180 -6.74 -14.68 -8.89
N ARG A 181 -5.45 -14.99 -8.81
CA ARG A 181 -4.47 -14.04 -8.28
C ARG A 181 -4.30 -12.80 -9.16
N THR A 182 -4.40 -12.95 -10.47
CA THR A 182 -4.28 -11.83 -11.40
C THR A 182 -5.44 -10.85 -11.23
N ASP A 183 -6.65 -11.37 -11.18
CA ASP A 183 -7.86 -10.56 -10.91
C ASP A 183 -7.83 -9.93 -9.51
N PHE A 184 -7.40 -10.68 -8.51
CA PHE A 184 -7.24 -10.17 -7.14
C PHE A 184 -6.26 -8.98 -7.09
N PHE A 185 -5.08 -9.09 -7.69
CA PHE A 185 -4.10 -8.00 -7.69
C PHE A 185 -4.61 -6.77 -8.43
N ARG A 186 -5.25 -6.96 -9.58
CA ARG A 186 -5.85 -5.87 -10.36
C ARG A 186 -6.96 -5.17 -9.59
N LYS A 187 -7.88 -5.91 -8.98
CA LYS A 187 -8.98 -5.34 -8.18
C LYS A 187 -8.45 -4.53 -7.00
N CYS A 188 -7.48 -5.08 -6.26
CA CYS A 188 -6.84 -4.35 -5.17
C CYS A 188 -6.19 -3.05 -5.65
N GLU A 189 -5.48 -3.06 -6.78
CA GLU A 189 -4.88 -1.84 -7.34
C GLU A 189 -5.95 -0.82 -7.72
N THR A 190 -6.99 -1.26 -8.43
CA THR A 190 -8.09 -0.38 -8.85
C THR A 190 -8.83 0.23 -7.67
N SER A 191 -9.12 -0.56 -6.63
CA SER A 191 -9.78 -0.05 -5.43
C SER A 191 -8.89 0.90 -4.64
N PHE A 192 -7.57 0.64 -4.59
CA PHE A 192 -6.61 1.57 -4.00
C PHE A 192 -6.64 2.93 -4.69
N ASP A 193 -6.55 2.95 -6.01
CA ASP A 193 -6.57 4.19 -6.80
C ASP A 193 -7.88 4.96 -6.57
N LYS A 194 -9.01 4.23 -6.50
CA LYS A 194 -10.32 4.82 -6.25
C LYS A 194 -10.44 5.41 -4.83
N CYS A 195 -9.99 4.70 -3.80
CA CYS A 195 -10.16 5.15 -2.40
C CYS A 195 -9.17 6.25 -2.01
N THR A 196 -7.99 6.32 -2.66
CA THR A 196 -6.95 7.32 -2.37
C THR A 196 -6.93 8.49 -3.34
N GLY A 197 -7.65 8.39 -4.46
CA GLY A 197 -7.55 9.36 -5.56
C GLY A 197 -6.17 9.33 -6.23
N TYR A 198 -5.46 8.20 -6.19
CA TYR A 198 -4.17 8.06 -6.85
C TYR A 198 -4.33 7.97 -8.37
N ASP A 199 -3.77 8.95 -9.06
CA ASP A 199 -3.76 8.97 -10.53
C ASP A 199 -2.60 8.15 -11.09
N ARG A 200 -2.86 6.85 -11.28
CA ARG A 200 -1.87 5.89 -11.77
C ARG A 200 -1.59 6.06 -13.26
N ALA A 201 -0.32 6.20 -13.60
CA ALA A 201 0.08 6.17 -15.00
C ALA A 201 -0.16 4.76 -15.60
N PRO A 202 -0.54 4.66 -16.88
CA PRO A 202 -0.80 3.38 -17.54
C PRO A 202 0.33 2.35 -17.37
N GLU A 203 1.59 2.79 -17.45
CA GLU A 203 2.79 1.97 -17.33
C GLU A 203 3.03 1.44 -15.92
N GLN A 204 2.39 2.03 -14.92
CA GLN A 204 2.50 1.64 -13.50
C GLN A 204 1.41 0.63 -13.11
N THR A 205 0.45 0.36 -14.00
CA THR A 205 -0.63 -0.59 -13.70
C THR A 205 -0.12 -2.02 -13.63
N PHE A 206 -0.71 -2.81 -12.73
CA PHE A 206 -0.42 -4.24 -12.63
C PHE A 206 -0.58 -4.95 -13.99
N ASP A 207 -1.65 -4.66 -14.73
CA ASP A 207 -1.92 -5.27 -16.03
C ASP A 207 -0.84 -4.93 -17.07
N TYR A 208 -0.36 -3.67 -17.09
CA TYR A 208 0.73 -3.28 -17.98
C TYR A 208 2.00 -4.06 -17.65
N LEU A 209 2.43 -4.00 -16.40
CA LEU A 209 3.66 -4.64 -15.93
C LEU A 209 3.62 -6.18 -16.10
N ASN A 210 2.47 -6.78 -15.82
CA ASN A 210 2.26 -8.21 -16.01
C ASN A 210 2.33 -8.60 -17.51
N THR A 211 1.75 -7.78 -18.40
CA THR A 211 1.82 -8.01 -19.86
C THR A 211 3.25 -7.84 -20.36
N MET A 212 3.99 -6.79 -19.90
CA MET A 212 5.38 -6.60 -20.30
C MET A 212 6.27 -7.80 -19.91
N LYS A 213 5.97 -8.44 -18.76
CA LYS A 213 6.75 -9.56 -18.26
C LYS A 213 6.38 -10.91 -18.88
N ASN A 214 5.09 -11.16 -19.06
CA ASN A 214 4.57 -12.51 -19.35
C ASN A 214 3.79 -12.60 -20.66
N GLY A 215 3.54 -11.47 -21.32
CA GLY A 215 2.75 -11.40 -22.54
C GLY A 215 3.51 -11.88 -23.78
N SER A 216 2.77 -12.28 -24.79
CA SER A 216 3.29 -12.51 -26.13
C SER A 216 3.74 -11.20 -26.78
N PRO A 217 4.59 -11.23 -27.83
CA PRO A 217 5.00 -10.00 -28.54
C PRO A 217 3.83 -9.16 -29.03
N LYS A 218 2.74 -9.80 -29.47
CA LYS A 218 1.52 -9.13 -29.91
C LYS A 218 0.81 -8.41 -28.76
N GLU A 219 0.65 -9.06 -27.61
CA GLU A 219 0.02 -8.46 -26.42
C GLU A 219 0.85 -7.30 -25.88
N ILE A 220 2.19 -7.44 -25.86
CA ILE A 220 3.11 -6.37 -25.46
C ILE A 220 2.94 -5.14 -26.38
N PHE A 221 2.91 -5.35 -27.70
CA PHE A 221 2.72 -4.26 -28.65
C PHE A 221 1.38 -3.55 -28.43
N GLN A 222 0.28 -4.29 -28.37
CA GLN A 222 -1.05 -3.73 -28.12
C GLN A 222 -1.14 -2.97 -26.79
N LYS A 223 -0.45 -3.48 -25.76
CA LYS A 223 -0.44 -2.83 -24.44
C LYS A 223 0.34 -1.52 -24.41
N LYS A 224 1.42 -1.44 -25.19
CA LYS A 224 2.17 -0.18 -25.39
C LYS A 224 1.34 0.86 -26.13
N GLU A 225 0.72 0.50 -27.23
CA GLU A 225 -0.19 1.39 -27.98
C GLU A 225 -1.35 1.90 -27.11
N TRP A 226 -1.90 1.01 -26.27
CA TRP A 226 -2.93 1.40 -25.30
C TRP A 226 -2.38 2.45 -24.30
N ALA A 227 -1.18 2.26 -23.76
CA ALA A 227 -0.59 3.18 -22.79
C ALA A 227 -0.31 4.55 -23.42
N GLU A 228 0.24 4.59 -24.65
CA GLU A 228 0.47 5.83 -25.38
C GLU A 228 -0.83 6.60 -25.64
N ARG A 229 -1.89 5.91 -26.02
CA ARG A 229 -3.21 6.51 -26.26
C ARG A 229 -3.80 7.10 -24.97
N VAL A 230 -3.76 6.35 -23.86
CA VAL A 230 -4.26 6.84 -22.58
C VAL A 230 -3.45 8.04 -22.08
N ASN A 231 -2.13 8.03 -22.23
CA ASN A 231 -1.27 9.16 -21.85
C ASN A 231 -1.57 10.40 -22.70
N HIS A 232 -1.84 10.23 -23.99
CA HIS A 232 -2.24 11.35 -24.85
C HIS A 232 -3.58 11.97 -24.39
N GLU A 233 -4.58 11.12 -24.12
CA GLU A 233 -5.89 11.58 -23.61
C GLU A 233 -5.76 12.31 -22.27
N ARG A 234 -4.89 11.82 -21.37
CA ARG A 234 -4.61 12.51 -20.07
C ARG A 234 -3.98 13.87 -20.29
N LEU A 235 -3.02 13.97 -21.19
CA LEU A 235 -2.35 15.23 -21.50
C LEU A 235 -3.34 16.26 -22.08
N GLU A 236 -4.22 15.84 -22.97
CA GLU A 236 -5.24 16.72 -23.55
C GLU A 236 -6.25 17.20 -22.50
N LYS A 237 -6.66 16.34 -21.56
CA LYS A 237 -7.51 16.74 -20.44
C LYS A 237 -6.83 17.78 -19.56
N MET A 238 -5.56 17.56 -19.19
CA MET A 238 -4.80 18.53 -18.38
C MET A 238 -4.67 19.89 -19.08
N LYS A 239 -4.40 19.89 -20.39
CA LYS A 239 -4.35 21.14 -21.17
C LYS A 239 -5.70 21.86 -21.18
N ALA A 240 -6.80 21.13 -21.35
CA ALA A 240 -8.14 21.69 -21.35
C ALA A 240 -8.55 22.26 -19.98
N GLU A 241 -8.15 21.59 -18.89
CA GLU A 241 -8.37 22.08 -17.52
C GLU A 241 -7.56 23.36 -17.27
N TRP A 242 -6.28 23.34 -17.59
CA TRP A 242 -5.43 24.53 -17.45
C TRP A 242 -5.95 25.72 -18.25
N SER A 243 -6.42 25.49 -19.49
CA SER A 243 -6.99 26.55 -20.32
C SER A 243 -8.27 27.14 -19.72
N ARG A 244 -9.07 26.34 -18.99
CA ARG A 244 -10.27 26.83 -18.27
C ARG A 244 -9.88 27.67 -17.06
N ASP A 245 -8.93 27.21 -16.26
CA ASP A 245 -8.46 27.94 -15.07
C ASP A 245 -7.87 29.31 -15.42
N LEU A 246 -7.24 29.43 -16.61
CA LEU A 246 -6.73 30.71 -17.11
C LEU A 246 -7.84 31.67 -17.63
N GLN A 247 -9.04 31.15 -17.91
CA GLN A 247 -10.16 31.94 -18.40
C GLN A 247 -11.13 32.35 -17.30
N GLU A 248 -11.10 31.73 -16.13
CA GLU A 248 -11.87 32.18 -14.98
C GLU A 248 -11.22 33.45 -14.40
N PRO A 249 -11.88 34.65 -14.45
CA PRO A 249 -11.33 35.82 -13.80
C PRO A 249 -11.32 35.56 -12.29
N HIS A 250 -10.15 35.66 -11.69
CA HIS A 250 -10.03 35.75 -10.22
C HIS A 250 -10.91 36.90 -9.77
N GLN A 251 -12.08 36.61 -9.25
CA GLN A 251 -12.87 37.61 -8.53
C GLN A 251 -12.02 37.99 -7.32
N GLU A 252 -11.42 39.18 -7.40
CA GLU A 252 -10.75 39.87 -6.29
C GLU A 252 -11.76 40.05 -5.15
N GLN A 253 -11.96 39.06 -4.32
CA GLN A 253 -12.51 39.22 -2.98
C GLN A 253 -11.40 39.80 -2.11
N GLY A 254 -11.25 41.14 -2.14
CA GLY A 254 -10.20 41.79 -1.36
C GLY A 254 -10.12 43.31 -1.53
N ARG A 255 -11.23 43.97 -1.75
CA ARG A 255 -11.22 45.45 -1.81
C ARG A 255 -12.37 46.15 -1.09
N GLU A 256 -12.70 45.75 0.14
CA GLU A 256 -13.68 46.51 0.96
C GLU A 256 -13.34 46.65 2.46
N GLU A 257 -12.10 46.49 2.89
CA GLU A 257 -11.73 46.73 4.30
C GLU A 257 -10.61 47.75 4.55
N ILE A 258 -10.27 48.62 3.60
CA ILE A 258 -9.30 49.72 3.85
C ILE A 258 -9.93 51.11 3.61
N GLN A 259 -11.16 51.35 4.09
CA GLN A 259 -11.72 52.72 4.08
C GLN A 259 -12.40 53.14 5.38
N GLN A 260 -12.11 52.55 6.51
CA GLN A 260 -12.61 53.06 7.79
C GLN A 260 -11.58 53.02 8.91
N GLN A 261 -10.40 53.59 8.74
CA GLN A 261 -9.55 54.04 9.86
C GLN A 261 -8.50 55.05 9.37
N GLY A 262 -8.99 56.15 8.92
CA GLY A 262 -8.20 57.38 8.79
C GLY A 262 -8.69 58.39 9.81
N ASN A 263 -8.09 58.43 10.98
CA ASN A 263 -7.93 59.64 11.80
C ASN A 263 -7.48 59.25 13.23
N SER A 264 -6.21 59.31 13.46
CA SER A 264 -5.64 59.79 14.73
C SER A 264 -4.12 59.94 14.56
N ILE A 265 -3.75 61.19 14.41
CA ILE A 265 -2.38 61.70 14.40
C ILE A 265 -1.86 61.68 15.83
N SER A 266 -0.62 61.34 15.93
CA SER A 266 0.46 61.92 16.78
C SER A 266 1.13 60.93 17.75
N GLN A 267 2.34 60.69 17.48
CA GLN A 267 3.55 60.88 18.25
C GLN A 267 4.65 59.84 17.88
N VAL A 268 5.68 60.38 17.29
CA VAL A 268 6.99 59.74 17.09
C VAL A 268 7.76 59.82 18.41
N PRO A 269 8.56 58.85 18.77
CA PRO A 269 9.93 59.15 19.23
C PRO A 269 10.97 58.38 18.44
N GLU A 270 12.03 59.12 18.22
CA GLU A 270 13.31 58.81 17.56
C GLU A 270 14.17 57.73 18.25
N ILE A 271 14.86 56.97 17.42
CA ILE A 271 16.30 56.62 17.40
C ILE A 271 16.83 55.68 18.53
N ASN A 272 17.38 54.54 18.17
CA ASN A 272 18.84 54.30 18.16
C ASN A 272 19.26 52.93 17.64
N GLN A 273 20.13 53.03 16.66
CA GLN A 273 21.35 52.23 16.43
C GLN A 273 21.32 50.67 16.36
N ALA A 274 21.65 50.19 15.19
CA ALA A 274 22.03 48.82 14.87
C ALA A 274 23.40 48.44 15.43
N PRO A 275 23.68 47.18 15.67
CA PRO A 275 25.02 46.64 15.62
C PRO A 275 25.24 45.68 14.43
N GLN A 276 26.45 45.76 13.94
CA GLN A 276 27.03 45.20 12.73
C GLN A 276 27.02 43.66 12.66
N ARG A 277 26.81 43.18 11.46
CA ARG A 277 27.06 41.80 11.03
C ARG A 277 28.52 41.43 11.02
N ARG A 278 28.88 40.30 11.62
CA ARG A 278 30.10 39.56 11.31
C ARG A 278 29.76 38.41 10.36
N SER A 279 30.34 38.44 9.18
CA SER A 279 30.36 37.41 8.18
C SER A 279 31.29 36.27 8.59
N ASN A 280 30.76 35.03 8.57
CA ASN A 280 31.65 33.87 8.51
C ASN A 280 31.28 33.03 7.28
N ARG A 281 32.14 33.15 6.32
CA ARG A 281 32.17 32.41 5.06
C ARG A 281 32.75 31.03 5.32
N ARG A 282 31.97 29.96 5.19
CA ARG A 282 32.52 28.61 5.04
C ARG A 282 32.14 28.07 3.66
N LYS A 283 33.18 27.72 2.93
CA LYS A 283 33.16 27.08 1.61
C LYS A 283 32.59 25.66 1.75
N ASN A 284 31.66 25.29 0.90
CA ASN A 284 31.33 23.90 0.68
C ASN A 284 31.55 23.54 -0.77
N SER A 285 32.38 22.53 -0.92
CA SER A 285 32.73 21.86 -2.17
C SER A 285 31.52 21.03 -2.68
N THR A 286 31.22 21.23 -3.93
CA THR A 286 30.26 20.44 -4.73
C THR A 286 30.90 19.13 -5.18
N SER A 287 30.16 18.05 -5.06
CA SER A 287 30.31 16.85 -5.89
C SER A 287 28.93 16.34 -6.35
N PRO A 288 28.78 15.96 -7.62
CA PRO A 288 27.49 15.63 -8.19
C PRO A 288 27.13 14.18 -7.93
N GLY A 289 25.97 13.96 -7.30
CA GLY A 289 25.38 12.64 -7.12
C GLY A 289 24.59 12.22 -8.35
N LYS A 290 24.89 11.04 -8.85
CA LYS A 290 24.24 10.35 -9.95
C LYS A 290 22.81 10.00 -9.59
N GLU A 291 21.86 10.40 -10.43
CA GLU A 291 20.53 9.81 -10.52
C GLU A 291 20.65 8.36 -11.02
N ALA A 292 20.19 7.43 -10.25
CA ALA A 292 20.01 6.05 -10.67
C ALA A 292 18.60 5.59 -10.26
N GLY A 293 17.66 5.58 -11.16
CA GLY A 293 16.97 4.50 -11.77
C GLY A 293 16.07 3.67 -10.84
N GLY A 294 14.81 4.11 -10.65
CA GLY A 294 13.76 3.33 -9.95
C GLY A 294 13.13 2.24 -10.83
N LEU A 295 13.86 1.21 -11.24
CA LEU A 295 13.33 0.10 -12.06
C LEU A 295 13.57 -1.31 -11.49
N GLU A 296 14.23 -1.44 -10.33
CA GLU A 296 14.64 -2.79 -9.84
C GLU A 296 13.61 -3.56 -9.00
N TRP A 297 12.41 -3.07 -8.78
CA TRP A 297 11.48 -3.66 -7.78
C TRP A 297 10.58 -4.79 -8.29
N TYR A 298 10.60 -5.11 -9.58
CA TYR A 298 9.68 -6.09 -10.18
C TYR A 298 10.29 -7.46 -10.52
N VAL A 299 11.54 -7.73 -10.17
CA VAL A 299 12.29 -8.89 -10.71
C VAL A 299 12.08 -10.22 -9.98
N ASN A 300 11.39 -10.29 -8.87
CA ASN A 300 11.23 -11.56 -8.13
C ASN A 300 9.79 -12.07 -8.03
N TYR A 301 9.24 -12.50 -9.17
CA TYR A 301 8.10 -13.43 -9.23
C TYR A 301 8.53 -14.75 -9.88
N ARG A 302 9.03 -15.67 -9.10
CA ARG A 302 8.98 -17.10 -9.38
C ARG A 302 8.12 -17.80 -8.33
#